data_00b36bcdfab2b2690a405ce29712b500
#
_entry.id   00b36bcdfab2b2690a405ce29712b500
#
_cell.length_a   1.000
_cell.length_b   1.000
_cell.length_c   1.000
_cell.angle_alpha   90.00
_cell.angle_beta   90.00
_cell.angle_gamma   90.00
#
_symmetry.space_group_name_H-M   'P 1'
#
loop_
_entity.id
_entity.type
_entity.pdbx_description
1 polymer ?
#
loop_
_entity_poly.entity_id
_entity_poly.type
_entity_poly.pdbx_seq_one_letter_code
_entity_poly.pdbx_strand_id
1 'polypeptide(L)'
;MKTCRSLYFILFITLLSACEFRMAPTEYWSKLFRTQTDSIYYQGKAESLTNHIAKDIEEYEINKITVMDFVDEVNRVSILGEYLSSRIVESFTDRTLFQDRMFHVTQKGEVNEVLQQLNLKHNYLYAKNDLENLGKSLNSQAILTGKITDLGTNIDMHLTLTDVTTGEVISSATQHLTRTKFAIEMLRQY
;
A
#
# COMPACT_ATOMS: atom_id res chain seq x y z
N MET A 1 -8.23 65.44 35.65
CA MET A 1 -7.31 64.56 34.90
C MET A 1 -7.46 63.06 35.17
N LYS A 2 -8.53 62.57 35.81
CA LYS A 2 -8.74 61.12 36.09
C LYS A 2 -9.65 60.41 35.05
N THR A 3 -10.42 61.12 34.29
CA THR A 3 -11.39 60.56 33.32
C THR A 3 -10.75 60.12 31.98
N CYS A 4 -9.65 60.72 31.57
CA CYS A 4 -9.03 60.41 30.30
C CYS A 4 -8.28 59.06 30.32
N ARG A 5 -7.82 58.59 31.47
CA ARG A 5 -7.09 57.32 31.62
C ARG A 5 -8.02 56.09 31.53
N SER A 6 -9.28 56.26 31.92
CA SER A 6 -10.28 55.19 31.84
C SER A 6 -10.74 54.96 30.41
N LEU A 7 -10.78 56.02 29.58
CA LEU A 7 -11.22 55.90 28.19
C LEU A 7 -10.21 55.13 27.31
N TYR A 8 -8.88 55.30 27.57
CA TYR A 8 -7.85 54.56 26.88
C TYR A 8 -7.86 53.07 27.23
N PHE A 9 -8.23 52.72 28.45
CA PHE A 9 -8.28 51.31 28.87
C PHE A 9 -9.45 50.59 28.25
N ILE A 10 -10.61 51.22 28.07
CA ILE A 10 -11.76 50.67 27.40
C ILE A 10 -11.48 50.52 25.89
N LEU A 11 -10.83 51.50 25.26
CA LEU A 11 -10.45 51.42 23.84
C LEU A 11 -9.44 50.31 23.57
N PHE A 12 -8.53 50.02 24.51
CA PHE A 12 -7.55 48.97 24.39
C PHE A 12 -8.15 47.57 24.53
N ILE A 13 -9.19 47.41 25.37
CA ILE A 13 -9.91 46.14 25.56
C ILE A 13 -10.78 45.84 24.33
N THR A 14 -11.38 46.81 23.66
CA THR A 14 -12.17 46.59 22.44
C THR A 14 -11.31 46.26 21.23
N LEU A 15 -10.06 46.71 21.18
CA LEU A 15 -9.10 46.33 20.13
C LEU A 15 -8.56 44.89 20.28
N LEU A 16 -8.57 44.34 21.48
CA LEU A 16 -8.15 42.98 21.75
C LEU A 16 -9.23 41.93 21.43
N SER A 17 -10.50 42.33 21.42
CA SER A 17 -11.61 41.44 21.06
C SER A 17 -11.90 41.35 19.56
N ALA A 18 -11.25 42.14 18.71
CA ALA A 18 -11.40 42.11 17.26
C ALA A 18 -10.53 41.11 16.51
N CYS A 19 -9.57 40.47 17.20
CA CYS A 19 -8.81 39.36 16.65
C CYS A 19 -9.37 38.00 17.12
N GLU A 20 -10.60 37.67 16.73
CA GLU A 20 -10.94 36.28 16.50
C GLU A 20 -10.11 35.81 15.29
N PHE A 21 -8.86 35.47 15.53
CA PHE A 21 -8.06 34.70 14.61
C PHE A 21 -8.72 33.32 14.55
N ARG A 22 -9.81 33.17 13.78
CA ARG A 22 -10.28 31.89 13.32
C ARG A 22 -9.16 31.32 12.43
N MET A 23 -8.15 30.72 13.07
CA MET A 23 -7.37 29.69 12.42
C MET A 23 -8.29 28.49 12.25
N ALA A 24 -9.20 28.55 11.31
CA ALA A 24 -9.66 27.34 10.69
C ALA A 24 -8.40 26.75 10.02
N PRO A 25 -7.93 25.58 10.43
CA PRO A 25 -6.86 24.93 9.68
C PRO A 25 -7.36 24.89 8.26
N THR A 26 -6.67 25.60 7.37
CA THR A 26 -7.06 25.66 5.97
C THR A 26 -7.23 24.21 5.52
N GLU A 27 -8.22 23.91 4.69
CA GLU A 27 -8.45 22.55 4.16
C GLU A 27 -7.16 21.94 3.59
N TYR A 28 -6.25 22.81 3.15
CA TYR A 28 -4.91 22.48 2.68
C TYR A 28 -4.05 21.77 3.76
N TRP A 29 -3.98 22.30 4.98
CA TRP A 29 -3.22 21.68 6.06
C TRP A 29 -3.84 20.36 6.51
N SER A 30 -5.17 20.28 6.57
CA SER A 30 -5.84 19.03 6.91
C SER A 30 -5.63 17.94 5.84
N LYS A 31 -5.56 18.31 4.57
CA LYS A 31 -5.22 17.38 3.48
C LYS A 31 -3.77 16.93 3.56
N LEU A 32 -2.83 17.85 3.81
CA LEU A 32 -1.39 17.54 3.91
C LEU A 32 -1.10 16.57 5.06
N PHE A 33 -1.65 16.85 6.24
CA PHE A 33 -1.47 15.98 7.41
C PHE A 33 -2.16 14.62 7.25
N ARG A 34 -3.34 14.57 6.62
CA ARG A 34 -4.03 13.30 6.34
C ARG A 34 -3.23 12.45 5.35
N THR A 35 -2.70 13.04 4.29
CA THR A 35 -1.93 12.31 3.28
C THR A 35 -0.69 11.66 3.87
N GLN A 36 0.04 12.37 4.73
CA GLN A 36 1.19 11.80 5.44
C GLN A 36 0.78 10.67 6.41
N THR A 37 -0.29 10.89 7.17
CA THR A 37 -0.82 9.89 8.11
C THR A 37 -1.29 8.63 7.39
N ASP A 38 -1.99 8.78 6.27
CA ASP A 38 -2.47 7.66 5.45
C ASP A 38 -1.29 6.87 4.86
N SER A 39 -0.26 7.56 4.34
CA SER A 39 0.93 6.90 3.80
C SER A 39 1.65 6.05 4.86
N ILE A 40 1.89 6.59 6.06
CA ILE A 40 2.51 5.88 7.18
C ILE A 40 1.64 4.68 7.61
N TYR A 41 0.32 4.87 7.66
CA TYR A 41 -0.61 3.80 8.00
C TYR A 41 -0.53 2.62 7.02
N TYR A 42 -0.60 2.90 5.71
CA TYR A 42 -0.53 1.84 4.68
C TYR A 42 0.85 1.19 4.60
N GLN A 43 1.92 1.96 4.83
CA GLN A 43 3.27 1.40 4.93
C GLN A 43 3.37 0.39 6.09
N GLY A 44 2.92 0.74 7.28
CA GLY A 44 2.95 -0.17 8.43
C GLY A 44 2.10 -1.43 8.21
N LYS A 45 1.00 -1.33 7.44
CA LYS A 45 0.19 -2.50 7.06
C LYS A 45 0.91 -3.39 6.04
N ALA A 46 1.59 -2.81 5.06
CA ALA A 46 2.41 -3.54 4.11
C ALA A 46 3.55 -4.26 4.81
N GLU A 47 4.28 -3.59 5.70
CA GLU A 47 5.36 -4.19 6.50
C GLU A 47 4.88 -5.38 7.34
N SER A 48 3.71 -5.25 7.98
CA SER A 48 3.13 -6.35 8.77
C SER A 48 2.84 -7.59 7.93
N LEU A 49 2.30 -7.42 6.71
CA LEU A 49 2.05 -8.52 5.77
C LEU A 49 3.35 -9.12 5.24
N THR A 50 4.30 -8.27 4.88
CA THR A 50 5.61 -8.70 4.39
C THR A 50 6.34 -9.54 5.44
N ASN A 51 6.32 -9.13 6.72
CA ASN A 51 6.93 -9.88 7.82
C ASN A 51 6.27 -11.26 8.04
N HIS A 52 4.96 -11.38 7.77
CA HIS A 52 4.28 -12.67 7.85
C HIS A 52 4.75 -13.60 6.72
N ILE A 53 4.73 -13.12 5.49
CA ILE A 53 5.10 -13.90 4.29
C ILE A 53 6.61 -14.21 4.27
N ALA A 54 7.46 -13.31 4.79
CA ALA A 54 8.90 -13.49 4.84
C ALA A 54 9.33 -14.74 5.62
N LYS A 55 8.60 -15.11 6.67
CA LYS A 55 8.86 -16.33 7.45
C LYS A 55 8.70 -17.58 6.61
N ASP A 56 7.63 -17.62 5.80
CA ASP A 56 7.36 -18.76 4.95
C ASP A 56 8.35 -18.81 3.77
N ILE A 57 8.76 -17.64 3.24
CA ILE A 57 9.84 -17.51 2.25
C ILE A 57 11.15 -18.12 2.78
N GLU A 58 11.47 -17.88 4.05
CA GLU A 58 12.66 -18.45 4.69
C GLU A 58 12.52 -19.96 4.89
N GLU A 59 11.38 -20.43 5.35
CA GLU A 59 11.10 -21.85 5.60
C GLU A 59 11.16 -22.69 4.31
N TYR A 60 10.65 -22.15 3.20
CA TYR A 60 10.67 -22.81 1.89
C TYR A 60 11.93 -22.52 1.07
N GLU A 61 12.94 -21.84 1.64
CA GLU A 61 14.22 -21.51 1.02
C GLU A 61 14.10 -20.77 -0.32
N ILE A 62 13.09 -19.91 -0.47
CA ILE A 62 12.84 -19.12 -1.69
C ILE A 62 13.84 -17.97 -1.76
N ASN A 63 14.56 -17.86 -2.88
CA ASN A 63 15.57 -16.82 -3.10
C ASN A 63 15.10 -15.70 -4.04
N LYS A 64 14.10 -15.95 -4.89
CA LYS A 64 13.55 -14.94 -5.78
C LYS A 64 12.03 -15.07 -5.89
N ILE A 65 11.34 -13.96 -5.68
CA ILE A 65 9.90 -13.85 -5.89
C ILE A 65 9.56 -12.77 -6.92
N THR A 66 8.36 -12.89 -7.48
CA THR A 66 7.72 -11.85 -8.27
C THR A 66 6.50 -11.34 -7.51
N VAL A 67 6.37 -10.02 -7.38
CA VAL A 67 5.18 -9.38 -6.81
C VAL A 67 4.35 -8.82 -7.95
N MET A 68 3.09 -9.27 -8.06
CA MET A 68 2.13 -8.75 -9.02
C MET A 68 1.43 -7.50 -8.48
N ASP A 69 0.96 -6.63 -9.36
CA ASP A 69 0.05 -5.56 -8.93
C ASP A 69 -1.26 -6.15 -8.41
N PHE A 70 -1.76 -5.58 -7.31
CA PHE A 70 -2.96 -6.12 -6.67
C PHE A 70 -4.20 -5.71 -7.43
N VAL A 71 -5.13 -6.64 -7.51
CA VAL A 71 -6.34 -6.51 -8.31
C VAL A 71 -7.59 -6.40 -7.44
N ASP A 72 -8.65 -5.86 -8.00
CA ASP A 72 -9.99 -5.84 -7.42
C ASP A 72 -10.73 -7.18 -7.62
N GLU A 73 -11.99 -7.24 -7.26
CA GLU A 73 -12.84 -8.43 -7.39
C GLU A 73 -13.08 -8.89 -8.83
N VAL A 74 -12.85 -7.99 -9.80
CA VAL A 74 -13.01 -8.27 -11.23
C VAL A 74 -11.66 -8.32 -11.97
N ASN A 75 -10.56 -8.52 -11.22
CA ASN A 75 -9.19 -8.61 -11.70
C ASN A 75 -8.68 -7.36 -12.43
N ARG A 76 -9.10 -6.17 -12.00
CA ARG A 76 -8.53 -4.91 -12.47
C ARG A 76 -7.54 -4.36 -11.47
N VAL A 77 -6.42 -3.85 -11.97
CA VAL A 77 -5.44 -3.15 -11.14
C VAL A 77 -5.97 -1.75 -10.84
N SER A 78 -6.12 -1.40 -9.57
CA SER A 78 -6.42 -0.04 -9.12
C SER A 78 -5.15 0.70 -8.73
N ILE A 79 -5.20 2.05 -8.65
CA ILE A 79 -4.07 2.83 -8.15
C ILE A 79 -3.71 2.40 -6.72
N LEU A 80 -4.70 2.08 -5.89
CA LEU A 80 -4.46 1.53 -4.56
C LEU A 80 -3.72 0.19 -4.62
N GLY A 81 -4.09 -0.68 -5.56
CA GLY A 81 -3.44 -1.97 -5.77
C GLY A 81 -1.99 -1.83 -6.20
N GLU A 82 -1.71 -0.92 -7.13
CA GLU A 82 -0.38 -0.59 -7.58
C GLU A 82 0.47 0.05 -6.48
N TYR A 83 -0.11 0.94 -5.69
CA TYR A 83 0.54 1.57 -4.54
C TYR A 83 0.93 0.54 -3.47
N LEU A 84 -0.02 -0.33 -3.08
CA LEU A 84 0.20 -1.33 -2.04
C LEU A 84 1.21 -2.41 -2.49
N SER A 85 1.14 -2.87 -3.75
CA SER A 85 2.15 -3.79 -4.29
C SER A 85 3.55 -3.19 -4.26
N SER A 86 3.69 -1.90 -4.60
CA SER A 86 4.96 -1.19 -4.54
C SER A 86 5.50 -1.09 -3.10
N ARG A 87 4.63 -0.84 -2.10
CA ARG A 87 5.03 -0.84 -0.68
C ARG A 87 5.50 -2.22 -0.20
N ILE A 88 4.86 -3.28 -0.66
CA ILE A 88 5.28 -4.66 -0.39
C ILE A 88 6.67 -4.93 -1.01
N VAL A 89 6.89 -4.51 -2.27
CA VAL A 89 8.20 -4.65 -2.92
C VAL A 89 9.28 -3.90 -2.15
N GLU A 90 9.03 -2.65 -1.75
CA GLU A 90 9.96 -1.87 -0.93
C GLU A 90 10.30 -2.58 0.38
N SER A 91 9.29 -3.11 1.07
CA SER A 91 9.45 -3.82 2.33
C SER A 91 10.27 -5.11 2.17
N PHE A 92 10.07 -5.86 1.09
CA PHE A 92 10.91 -7.05 0.78
C PHE A 92 12.34 -6.70 0.37
N THR A 93 12.55 -5.53 -0.21
CA THR A 93 13.90 -5.08 -0.60
C THR A 93 14.66 -4.45 0.57
N ASP A 94 14.01 -4.21 1.69
CA ASP A 94 14.69 -3.79 2.90
C ASP A 94 15.57 -4.93 3.42
N ARG A 95 16.90 -4.70 3.40
CA ARG A 95 17.93 -5.70 3.75
C ARG A 95 17.82 -6.24 5.17
N THR A 96 17.02 -5.62 6.03
CA THR A 96 16.83 -6.08 7.40
C THR A 96 16.03 -7.37 7.52
N LEU A 97 15.19 -7.70 6.52
CA LEU A 97 14.36 -8.92 6.53
C LEU A 97 15.15 -10.20 6.16
N PHE A 98 16.16 -10.08 5.32
CA PHE A 98 16.93 -11.24 4.80
C PHE A 98 18.43 -11.02 4.94
N GLN A 99 18.91 -10.69 6.16
CA GLN A 99 20.28 -10.26 6.44
C GLN A 99 21.35 -11.26 6.00
N ASP A 100 21.04 -12.55 6.01
CA ASP A 100 21.98 -13.63 5.76
C ASP A 100 21.80 -14.32 4.39
N ARG A 101 20.86 -13.85 3.53
CA ARG A 101 20.54 -14.50 2.25
C ARG A 101 20.49 -13.51 1.09
N MET A 102 20.92 -13.96 -0.08
CA MET A 102 20.71 -13.23 -1.33
C MET A 102 19.26 -13.43 -1.78
N PHE A 103 18.37 -12.55 -1.33
CA PHE A 103 16.97 -12.53 -1.73
C PHE A 103 16.71 -11.46 -2.77
N HIS A 104 15.92 -11.78 -3.79
CA HIS A 104 15.62 -10.89 -4.90
C HIS A 104 14.11 -10.76 -5.15
N VAL A 105 13.70 -9.56 -5.51
CA VAL A 105 12.34 -9.28 -6.01
C VAL A 105 12.46 -8.84 -7.47
N THR A 106 11.63 -9.41 -8.35
CA THR A 106 11.60 -9.05 -9.76
C THR A 106 11.17 -7.59 -9.93
N GLN A 107 11.82 -6.87 -10.84
CA GLN A 107 11.47 -5.47 -11.14
C GLN A 107 10.10 -5.39 -11.83
N LYS A 108 9.31 -4.38 -11.47
CA LYS A 108 7.95 -4.17 -12.02
C LYS A 108 7.92 -4.04 -13.54
N GLY A 109 8.90 -3.37 -14.13
CA GLY A 109 9.04 -3.24 -15.59
C GLY A 109 9.15 -4.60 -16.29
N GLU A 110 9.99 -5.49 -15.75
CA GLU A 110 10.18 -6.85 -16.24
C GLU A 110 8.88 -7.67 -16.14
N VAL A 111 8.14 -7.52 -15.03
CA VAL A 111 6.83 -8.19 -14.86
C VAL A 111 5.86 -7.79 -15.96
N ASN A 112 5.74 -6.48 -16.25
CA ASN A 112 4.83 -5.97 -17.25
C ASN A 112 5.20 -6.43 -18.67
N GLU A 113 6.49 -6.46 -19.00
CA GLU A 113 6.99 -6.97 -20.29
C GLU A 113 6.65 -8.45 -20.48
N VAL A 114 6.88 -9.27 -19.46
CA VAL A 114 6.59 -10.71 -19.51
C VAL A 114 5.08 -10.98 -19.60
N LEU A 115 4.26 -10.25 -18.84
CA LEU A 115 2.79 -10.36 -18.96
C LEU A 115 2.33 -10.06 -20.40
N GLN A 116 2.88 -9.01 -21.03
CA GLN A 116 2.58 -8.70 -22.43
C GLN A 116 3.02 -9.83 -23.39
N GLN A 117 4.23 -10.34 -23.24
CA GLN A 117 4.78 -11.42 -24.07
C GLN A 117 3.94 -12.70 -23.99
N LEU A 118 3.46 -13.03 -22.78
CA LEU A 118 2.61 -14.22 -22.54
C LEU A 118 1.13 -13.96 -22.82
N ASN A 119 0.75 -12.73 -23.19
CA ASN A 119 -0.65 -12.30 -23.35
C ASN A 119 -1.49 -12.55 -22.08
N LEU A 120 -0.87 -12.38 -20.93
CA LEU A 120 -1.50 -12.47 -19.62
C LEU A 120 -1.82 -11.08 -19.05
N LYS A 121 -2.76 -11.04 -18.12
CA LYS A 121 -3.10 -9.85 -17.33
C LYS A 121 -2.81 -10.11 -15.87
N HIS A 122 -2.68 -9.03 -15.08
CA HIS A 122 -2.68 -9.17 -13.63
C HIS A 122 -3.93 -9.91 -13.18
N ASN A 123 -3.74 -10.90 -12.33
CA ASN A 123 -4.82 -11.74 -11.82
C ASN A 123 -4.49 -12.13 -10.37
N TYR A 124 -5.52 -12.32 -9.57
CA TYR A 124 -5.35 -12.84 -8.22
C TYR A 124 -4.97 -14.34 -8.23
N LEU A 125 -5.55 -15.11 -9.14
CA LEU A 125 -5.28 -16.54 -9.29
C LEU A 125 -4.90 -16.84 -10.74
N TYR A 126 -3.74 -17.43 -10.94
CA TYR A 126 -3.29 -17.92 -12.24
C TYR A 126 -3.49 -19.43 -12.34
N ALA A 127 -3.77 -19.91 -13.55
CA ALA A 127 -3.73 -21.34 -13.83
C ALA A 127 -2.28 -21.86 -13.68
N LYS A 128 -2.12 -23.14 -13.35
CA LYS A 128 -0.80 -23.74 -13.12
C LYS A 128 0.17 -23.52 -14.29
N ASN A 129 -0.30 -23.72 -15.52
CA ASN A 129 0.52 -23.51 -16.70
C ASN A 129 1.01 -22.06 -16.85
N ASP A 130 0.16 -21.09 -16.50
CA ASP A 130 0.51 -19.67 -16.55
C ASP A 130 1.52 -19.32 -15.46
N LEU A 131 1.37 -19.89 -14.25
CA LEU A 131 2.34 -19.76 -13.17
C LEU A 131 3.71 -20.29 -13.55
N GLU A 132 3.76 -21.50 -14.16
CA GLU A 132 5.00 -22.09 -14.63
C GLU A 132 5.67 -21.23 -15.72
N ASN A 133 4.89 -20.70 -16.67
CA ASN A 133 5.42 -19.85 -17.73
C ASN A 133 5.93 -18.51 -17.18
N LEU A 134 5.18 -17.88 -16.26
CA LEU A 134 5.59 -16.68 -15.57
C LEU A 134 6.88 -16.92 -14.77
N GLY A 135 6.91 -17.98 -13.97
CA GLY A 135 8.07 -18.35 -13.15
C GLY A 135 9.32 -18.56 -13.99
N LYS A 136 9.22 -19.27 -15.13
CA LYS A 136 10.32 -19.49 -16.06
C LYS A 136 10.79 -18.18 -16.71
N SER A 137 9.86 -17.37 -17.21
CA SER A 137 10.21 -16.12 -17.90
C SER A 137 10.81 -15.07 -16.96
N LEU A 138 10.36 -15.00 -15.70
CA LEU A 138 10.84 -14.08 -14.68
C LEU A 138 11.99 -14.66 -13.83
N ASN A 139 12.35 -15.93 -14.06
CA ASN A 139 13.29 -16.68 -13.23
C ASN A 139 12.95 -16.55 -11.75
N SER A 140 11.66 -16.72 -11.38
CA SER A 140 11.14 -16.63 -10.02
C SER A 140 10.71 -18.01 -9.51
N GLN A 141 10.89 -18.26 -8.22
CA GLN A 141 10.48 -19.50 -7.55
C GLN A 141 9.03 -19.43 -7.05
N ALA A 142 8.57 -18.23 -6.68
CA ALA A 142 7.20 -18.01 -6.26
C ALA A 142 6.66 -16.66 -6.75
N ILE A 143 5.33 -16.59 -6.88
CA ILE A 143 4.60 -15.38 -7.29
C ILE A 143 3.70 -14.96 -6.15
N LEU A 144 3.84 -13.69 -5.73
CA LEU A 144 2.96 -13.03 -4.78
C LEU A 144 1.88 -12.27 -5.54
N THR A 145 0.65 -12.67 -5.33
CA THR A 145 -0.55 -12.00 -5.85
C THR A 145 -1.32 -11.35 -4.71
N GLY A 146 -2.12 -10.33 -5.01
CA GLY A 146 -2.97 -9.69 -4.03
C GLY A 146 -4.33 -9.32 -4.57
N LYS A 147 -5.34 -9.41 -3.71
CA LYS A 147 -6.71 -9.02 -3.99
C LYS A 147 -7.16 -7.96 -2.98
N ILE A 148 -7.78 -6.90 -3.49
CA ILE A 148 -8.36 -5.82 -2.71
C ILE A 148 -9.88 -5.87 -2.83
N THR A 149 -10.57 -5.97 -1.70
CA THR A 149 -12.02 -6.01 -1.62
C THR A 149 -12.53 -4.82 -0.80
N ASP A 150 -13.33 -3.93 -1.43
CA ASP A 150 -14.00 -2.83 -0.72
C ASP A 150 -15.31 -3.33 -0.11
N LEU A 151 -15.34 -3.49 1.20
CA LEU A 151 -16.52 -3.94 1.95
C LEU A 151 -17.48 -2.80 2.32
N GLY A 152 -17.19 -1.55 1.89
CA GLY A 152 -17.99 -0.38 2.23
C GLY A 152 -17.68 0.23 3.59
N THR A 153 -17.32 -0.56 4.58
CA THR A 153 -16.89 -0.11 5.93
C THR A 153 -15.38 -0.13 6.09
N ASN A 154 -14.73 -1.12 5.55
CA ASN A 154 -13.29 -1.33 5.51
C ASN A 154 -12.89 -1.90 4.14
N ILE A 155 -11.57 -2.01 3.92
CA ILE A 155 -10.99 -2.62 2.74
C ILE A 155 -10.20 -3.83 3.22
N ASP A 156 -10.44 -4.99 2.62
CA ASP A 156 -9.64 -6.18 2.87
C ASP A 156 -8.58 -6.32 1.79
N MET A 157 -7.35 -6.52 2.22
CA MET A 157 -6.24 -6.88 1.36
C MET A 157 -5.83 -8.31 1.67
N HIS A 158 -5.97 -9.18 0.69
CA HIS A 158 -5.60 -10.59 0.78
C HIS A 158 -4.42 -10.88 -0.13
N LEU A 159 -3.34 -11.42 0.42
CA LEU A 159 -2.13 -11.81 -0.31
C LEU A 159 -2.01 -13.33 -0.35
N THR A 160 -1.47 -13.83 -1.44
CA THR A 160 -1.19 -15.25 -1.63
C THR A 160 0.16 -15.41 -2.32
N LEU A 161 1.06 -16.16 -1.69
CA LEU A 161 2.34 -16.57 -2.26
C LEU A 161 2.19 -17.99 -2.81
N THR A 162 2.42 -18.18 -4.09
CA THR A 162 2.22 -19.44 -4.79
C THR A 162 3.54 -19.93 -5.41
N ASP A 163 3.92 -21.18 -5.18
CA ASP A 163 5.04 -21.82 -5.84
C ASP A 163 4.78 -21.97 -7.34
N VAL A 164 5.72 -21.56 -8.18
CA VAL A 164 5.52 -21.55 -9.64
C VAL A 164 5.60 -22.95 -10.26
N THR A 165 6.25 -23.89 -9.60
CA THR A 165 6.47 -25.26 -10.10
C THR A 165 5.30 -26.17 -9.74
N THR A 166 4.90 -26.14 -8.47
CA THR A 166 3.83 -27.01 -7.96
C THR A 166 2.46 -26.38 -8.15
N GLY A 167 2.37 -25.05 -8.15
CA GLY A 167 1.10 -24.30 -8.13
C GLY A 167 0.44 -24.31 -6.73
N GLU A 168 1.15 -24.75 -5.71
CA GLU A 168 0.65 -24.80 -4.34
C GLU A 168 0.81 -23.45 -3.64
N VAL A 169 -0.12 -23.11 -2.79
CA VAL A 169 -0.05 -21.91 -1.95
C VAL A 169 0.92 -22.17 -0.80
N ILE A 170 2.01 -21.42 -0.77
CA ILE A 170 3.03 -21.49 0.28
C ILE A 170 2.59 -20.67 1.49
N SER A 171 2.07 -19.48 1.23
CA SER A 171 1.67 -18.53 2.28
C SER A 171 0.44 -17.74 1.87
N SER A 172 -0.36 -17.39 2.86
CA SER A 172 -1.54 -16.52 2.65
C SER A 172 -1.73 -15.63 3.87
N ALA A 173 -1.96 -14.35 3.62
CA ALA A 173 -2.18 -13.36 4.68
C ALA A 173 -3.29 -12.40 4.30
N THR A 174 -4.08 -12.00 5.30
CA THR A 174 -5.15 -11.00 5.13
C THR A 174 -4.93 -9.84 6.10
N GLN A 175 -5.11 -8.63 5.61
CA GLN A 175 -5.03 -7.42 6.40
C GLN A 175 -6.25 -6.54 6.17
N HIS A 176 -6.87 -6.11 7.27
CA HIS A 176 -7.95 -5.12 7.23
C HIS A 176 -7.36 -3.72 7.19
N LEU A 177 -7.77 -2.94 6.21
CA LEU A 177 -7.39 -1.55 6.01
C LEU A 177 -8.57 -0.63 6.33
N THR A 178 -8.28 0.49 6.98
CA THR A 178 -9.29 1.53 7.18
C THR A 178 -9.67 2.14 5.83
N ARG A 179 -10.97 2.25 5.58
CA ARG A 179 -11.53 2.85 4.37
C ARG A 179 -11.45 4.38 4.46
N THR A 180 -10.27 4.95 4.23
CA THR A 180 -10.03 6.39 4.22
C THR A 180 -10.52 7.02 2.92
N LYS A 181 -10.70 8.36 2.91
CA LYS A 181 -11.02 9.09 1.67
C LYS A 181 -9.93 8.89 0.60
N PHE A 182 -8.67 8.82 1.02
CA PHE A 182 -7.54 8.55 0.17
C PHE A 182 -7.67 7.19 -0.53
N ALA A 183 -7.94 6.12 0.22
CA ALA A 183 -8.15 4.79 -0.36
C ALA A 183 -9.33 4.75 -1.33
N ILE A 184 -10.44 5.41 -1.00
CA ILE A 184 -11.62 5.47 -1.85
C ILE A 184 -11.31 6.17 -3.19
N GLU A 185 -10.56 7.28 -3.16
CA GLU A 185 -10.14 7.97 -4.38
C GLU A 185 -9.23 7.09 -5.23
N MET A 186 -8.26 6.41 -4.61
CA MET A 186 -7.35 5.49 -5.32
C MET A 186 -8.05 4.25 -5.88
N LEU A 187 -9.18 3.82 -5.30
CA LEU A 187 -10.02 2.74 -5.85
C LEU A 187 -10.91 3.21 -7.01
N ARG A 188 -11.27 4.50 -7.06
CA ARG A 188 -12.23 5.06 -8.05
C ARG A 188 -11.60 5.55 -9.35
N GLN A 189 -10.28 5.58 -9.47
CA GLN A 189 -9.59 6.18 -10.61
C GLN A 189 -9.46 5.25 -11.84
N TYR A 190 -10.38 4.30 -11.98
CA TYR A 190 -10.53 3.46 -13.19
C TYR A 190 -11.95 3.47 -13.71
#